data_715550f7975bf3b6966dd3246ef9be6d
#
_entry.id   715550f7975bf3b6966dd3246ef9be6d
#
_cell.length_a   1.000
_cell.length_b   1.000
_cell.length_c   1.000
_cell.angle_alpha   90.00
_cell.angle_beta   90.00
_cell.angle_gamma   90.00
#
_symmetry.space_group_name_H-M   'P 1'
#
loop_
_entity.id
_entity.type
_entity.pdbx_description
1 polymer ?
#
loop_
_entity_poly.entity_id
_entity_poly.type
_entity_poly.pdbx_seq_one_letter_code
_entity_poly.pdbx_strand_id
1 'polypeptide(L)'
;MKLIFLDIDGVMNSVGDRFSYSLETDYHFELLKRIVGVTCARIVLSSSWRISEDGRNIVQKRLGDFGMEFIGCTPFDHNKCHVERGEEIRKYLMNSHGEDIEGFVILDDEGDMCEFKDTNLVQTCQYKGLQIDDMLEAIMILNNQIGLKKIYDERGKLIGVESIFFKNLERKPKCHYREDYINSLKEKNKK
;
A
#
# COMPACT_ATOMS: atom_id res chain seq x y z
N MET A 1 5.03 -10.24 12.91
CA MET A 1 3.77 -9.79 12.28
C MET A 1 4.06 -9.20 10.91
N LYS A 2 3.19 -9.42 9.89
CA LYS A 2 3.27 -8.80 8.56
C LYS A 2 2.27 -7.65 8.44
N LEU A 3 2.60 -6.59 7.66
CA LEU A 3 1.76 -5.41 7.48
C LEU A 3 1.46 -5.14 6.00
N ILE A 4 0.27 -4.59 5.75
CA ILE A 4 -0.13 -3.98 4.48
C ILE A 4 -0.37 -2.49 4.74
N PHE A 5 0.46 -1.60 4.20
CA PHE A 5 0.16 -0.18 4.14
C PHE A 5 -0.76 0.06 2.94
N LEU A 6 -1.99 0.46 3.24
CA LEU A 6 -3.08 0.52 2.27
C LEU A 6 -3.44 1.96 1.92
N ASP A 7 -3.28 2.32 0.65
CA ASP A 7 -3.98 3.48 0.08
C ASP A 7 -5.39 3.07 -0.42
N ILE A 8 -6.25 4.05 -0.63
CA ILE A 8 -7.64 3.86 -1.05
C ILE A 8 -7.84 4.30 -2.50
N ASP A 9 -7.48 5.56 -2.80
CA ASP A 9 -7.69 6.12 -4.12
C ASP A 9 -6.69 5.54 -5.13
N GLY A 10 -7.20 4.96 -6.21
CA GLY A 10 -6.36 4.26 -7.19
C GLY A 10 -5.92 2.83 -6.78
N VAL A 11 -6.35 2.36 -5.59
CA VAL A 11 -6.12 1.00 -5.10
C VAL A 11 -7.44 0.28 -4.87
N MET A 12 -8.28 0.76 -3.97
CA MET A 12 -9.58 0.17 -3.62
C MET A 12 -10.73 0.74 -4.44
N ASN A 13 -10.47 1.80 -5.18
CA ASN A 13 -11.35 2.42 -6.17
C ASN A 13 -10.56 2.77 -7.43
N SER A 14 -11.25 3.15 -8.50
CA SER A 14 -10.65 3.69 -9.73
C SER A 14 -10.86 5.21 -9.83
N VAL A 15 -10.16 5.88 -10.75
CA VAL A 15 -10.37 7.32 -11.01
C VAL A 15 -11.83 7.62 -11.36
N GLY A 16 -12.55 6.70 -12.02
CA GLY A 16 -13.96 6.86 -12.34
C GLY A 16 -14.86 6.87 -11.10
N ASP A 17 -14.45 6.17 -10.03
CA ASP A 17 -15.24 5.98 -8.82
C ASP A 17 -14.93 7.04 -7.74
N ARG A 18 -13.81 7.77 -7.86
CA ARG A 18 -13.35 8.78 -6.87
C ARG A 18 -14.37 9.88 -6.57
N PHE A 19 -15.22 10.21 -7.54
CA PHE A 19 -16.22 11.29 -7.38
C PHE A 19 -17.47 10.86 -6.60
N SER A 20 -17.67 9.56 -6.38
CA SER A 20 -18.85 9.07 -5.65
C SER A 20 -18.63 8.95 -4.14
N TYR A 21 -17.41 9.10 -3.62
CA TYR A 21 -17.05 8.77 -2.23
C TYR A 21 -17.54 7.37 -1.80
N SER A 22 -17.85 6.52 -2.78
CA SER A 22 -18.33 5.18 -2.55
C SER A 22 -17.26 4.17 -2.93
N LEU A 23 -16.96 3.28 -2.01
CA LEU A 23 -16.09 2.13 -2.25
C LEU A 23 -16.96 0.96 -2.72
N GLU A 24 -17.66 1.11 -3.85
CA GLU A 24 -18.70 0.18 -4.28
C GLU A 24 -18.17 -1.11 -4.91
N THR A 25 -16.94 -1.08 -5.42
CA THR A 25 -16.38 -2.22 -6.14
C THR A 25 -15.90 -3.32 -5.21
N ASP A 26 -16.65 -4.40 -5.09
CA ASP A 26 -16.33 -5.58 -4.27
C ASP A 26 -15.02 -6.26 -4.72
N TYR A 27 -14.72 -6.20 -6.01
CA TYR A 27 -13.58 -6.89 -6.61
C TYR A 27 -12.24 -6.59 -5.94
N HIS A 28 -11.93 -5.33 -5.67
CA HIS A 28 -10.66 -4.96 -5.02
C HIS A 28 -10.59 -5.44 -3.57
N PHE A 29 -11.73 -5.40 -2.86
CA PHE A 29 -11.81 -5.90 -1.48
C PHE A 29 -11.67 -7.43 -1.42
N GLU A 30 -12.20 -8.17 -2.38
CA GLU A 30 -11.98 -9.62 -2.47
C GLU A 30 -10.50 -9.96 -2.73
N LEU A 31 -9.80 -9.18 -3.56
CA LEU A 31 -8.36 -9.36 -3.76
C LEU A 31 -7.57 -9.03 -2.50
N LEU A 32 -7.88 -7.93 -1.82
CA LEU A 32 -7.25 -7.58 -0.53
C LEU A 32 -7.49 -8.66 0.52
N LYS A 33 -8.72 -9.17 0.63
CA LYS A 33 -9.07 -10.28 1.52
C LYS A 33 -8.23 -11.54 1.24
N ARG A 34 -7.93 -11.82 -0.02
CA ARG A 34 -7.05 -12.95 -0.38
C ARG A 34 -5.62 -12.71 0.07
N ILE A 35 -5.08 -11.49 -0.09
CA ILE A 35 -3.75 -11.15 0.43
C ILE A 35 -3.71 -11.39 1.94
N VAL A 36 -4.67 -10.83 2.69
CA VAL A 36 -4.77 -10.99 4.14
C VAL A 36 -4.88 -12.47 4.53
N GLY A 37 -5.77 -13.22 3.87
CA GLY A 37 -6.02 -14.64 4.17
C GLY A 37 -4.82 -15.54 3.94
N VAL A 38 -4.02 -15.27 2.89
CA VAL A 38 -2.82 -16.08 2.56
C VAL A 38 -1.61 -15.71 3.41
N THR A 39 -1.47 -14.43 3.77
CA THR A 39 -0.24 -13.92 4.42
C THR A 39 -0.39 -13.69 5.91
N CYS A 40 -1.61 -13.68 6.44
CA CYS A 40 -1.97 -13.26 7.78
C CYS A 40 -1.49 -11.83 8.11
N ALA A 41 -1.32 -10.99 7.09
CA ALA A 41 -0.90 -9.61 7.25
C ALA A 41 -2.05 -8.76 7.79
N ARG A 42 -1.69 -7.73 8.57
CA ARG A 42 -2.64 -6.76 9.13
C ARG A 42 -2.57 -5.46 8.35
N ILE A 43 -3.69 -4.76 8.25
CA ILE A 43 -3.84 -3.55 7.45
C ILE A 43 -3.51 -2.33 8.31
N VAL A 44 -2.69 -1.43 7.78
CA VAL A 44 -2.43 -0.08 8.29
C VAL A 44 -2.87 0.90 7.22
N LEU A 45 -3.77 1.83 7.54
CA LEU A 45 -4.27 2.79 6.58
C LEU A 45 -3.22 3.89 6.35
N SER A 46 -2.72 4.02 5.13
CA SER A 46 -1.77 5.05 4.70
C SER A 46 -2.40 6.15 3.84
N SER A 47 -3.62 5.96 3.41
CA SER A 47 -4.41 6.89 2.58
C SER A 47 -4.68 8.23 3.24
N SER A 48 -4.89 9.27 2.43
CA SER A 48 -5.43 10.56 2.88
C SER A 48 -6.79 10.45 3.60
N TRP A 49 -7.56 9.39 3.34
CA TRP A 49 -8.82 9.09 4.04
C TRP A 49 -8.65 8.92 5.55
N ARG A 50 -7.42 8.62 6.04
CA ARG A 50 -7.12 8.53 7.48
C ARG A 50 -7.19 9.86 8.24
N ILE A 51 -7.13 11.00 7.52
CA ILE A 51 -7.06 12.33 8.12
C ILE A 51 -8.37 12.72 8.78
N SER A 52 -9.50 12.41 8.14
CA SER A 52 -10.83 12.67 8.70
C SER A 52 -11.40 11.45 9.42
N GLU A 53 -12.25 11.71 10.43
CA GLU A 53 -12.97 10.65 11.13
C GLU A 53 -13.96 9.96 10.19
N ASP A 54 -14.68 10.72 9.39
CA ASP A 54 -15.64 10.19 8.41
C ASP A 54 -14.96 9.27 7.40
N GLY A 55 -13.78 9.68 6.88
CA GLY A 55 -12.99 8.86 5.97
C GLY A 55 -12.59 7.51 6.60
N ARG A 56 -12.09 7.55 7.83
CA ARG A 56 -11.75 6.31 8.56
C ARG A 56 -12.97 5.42 8.77
N ASN A 57 -14.11 5.99 9.14
CA ASN A 57 -15.35 5.25 9.39
C ASN A 57 -15.87 4.58 8.11
N ILE A 58 -15.82 5.27 6.97
CA ILE A 58 -16.21 4.70 5.67
C ILE A 58 -15.31 3.51 5.31
N VAL A 59 -13.98 3.68 5.43
CA VAL A 59 -13.02 2.61 5.13
C VAL A 59 -13.20 1.44 6.09
N GLN A 60 -13.33 1.69 7.40
CA GLN A 60 -13.51 0.64 8.40
C GLN A 60 -14.80 -0.16 8.17
N LYS A 61 -15.90 0.54 7.87
CA LYS A 61 -17.18 -0.10 7.54
C LYS A 61 -17.00 -1.02 6.33
N ARG A 62 -16.38 -0.50 5.27
CA ARG A 62 -16.23 -1.25 4.03
C ARG A 62 -15.31 -2.46 4.17
N LEU A 63 -14.20 -2.34 4.90
CA LEU A 63 -13.36 -3.47 5.27
C LEU A 63 -14.15 -4.51 6.09
N GLY A 64 -14.99 -4.04 7.02
CA GLY A 64 -15.84 -4.87 7.87
C GLY A 64 -16.83 -5.73 7.07
N ASP A 65 -17.36 -5.24 5.95
CA ASP A 65 -18.24 -6.01 5.04
C ASP A 65 -17.53 -7.27 4.50
N PHE A 66 -16.19 -7.27 4.48
CA PHE A 66 -15.35 -8.41 4.05
C PHE A 66 -14.68 -9.15 5.20
N GLY A 67 -15.01 -8.81 6.44
CA GLY A 67 -14.41 -9.44 7.63
C GLY A 67 -12.98 -8.99 7.90
N MET A 68 -12.60 -7.81 7.43
CA MET A 68 -11.29 -7.19 7.63
C MET A 68 -11.40 -5.91 8.47
N GLU A 69 -10.26 -5.49 9.04
CA GLU A 69 -10.12 -4.22 9.76
C GLU A 69 -8.73 -3.66 9.55
N PHE A 70 -8.55 -2.36 9.68
CA PHE A 70 -7.22 -1.78 9.85
C PHE A 70 -6.89 -1.61 11.33
N ILE A 71 -5.62 -1.86 11.69
CA ILE A 71 -5.16 -1.82 13.09
C ILE A 71 -4.63 -0.44 13.52
N GLY A 72 -4.45 0.46 12.57
CA GLY A 72 -3.91 1.79 12.80
C GLY A 72 -3.75 2.56 11.51
N CYS A 73 -3.18 3.76 11.64
CA CYS A 73 -2.92 4.66 10.53
C CYS A 73 -1.47 5.15 10.56
N THR A 74 -0.89 5.46 9.39
CA THR A 74 0.39 6.17 9.35
C THR A 74 0.24 7.57 9.94
N PRO A 75 1.29 8.11 10.59
CA PRO A 75 1.25 9.47 11.14
C PRO A 75 1.08 10.50 10.00
N PHE A 76 0.39 11.58 10.32
CA PHE A 76 0.22 12.73 9.43
C PHE A 76 0.68 14.01 10.13
N ASP A 77 1.45 14.84 9.43
CA ASP A 77 1.95 16.11 9.96
C ASP A 77 1.22 17.29 9.32
N HIS A 78 0.25 17.88 10.03
CA HIS A 78 -0.53 19.03 9.57
C HIS A 78 0.29 20.28 9.28
N ASN A 79 1.53 20.36 9.79
CA ASN A 79 2.39 21.54 9.64
C ASN A 79 3.27 21.47 8.39
N LYS A 80 3.27 20.36 7.67
CA LYS A 80 4.07 20.18 6.46
C LYS A 80 3.19 20.20 5.23
N CYS A 81 3.52 21.07 4.30
CA CYS A 81 2.76 21.20 3.04
C CYS A 81 2.86 19.96 2.13
N HIS A 82 3.94 19.18 2.27
CA HIS A 82 4.15 17.95 1.51
C HIS A 82 5.10 17.03 2.30
N VAL A 83 4.64 15.82 2.55
CA VAL A 83 5.46 14.73 3.13
C VAL A 83 5.32 13.55 2.20
N GLU A 84 6.43 12.98 1.75
CA GLU A 84 6.40 11.76 0.98
C GLU A 84 5.78 10.63 1.81
N ARG A 85 4.94 9.82 1.20
CA ARG A 85 4.26 8.71 1.86
C ARG A 85 5.25 7.72 2.48
N GLY A 86 6.37 7.48 1.81
CA GLY A 86 7.45 6.64 2.33
C GLY A 86 8.01 7.11 3.68
N GLU A 87 8.08 8.43 3.92
CA GLU A 87 8.49 8.96 5.24
C GLU A 87 7.48 8.68 6.35
N GLU A 88 6.18 8.76 6.04
CA GLU A 88 5.12 8.47 7.00
C GLU A 88 5.13 6.98 7.39
N ILE A 89 5.31 6.10 6.40
CA ILE A 89 5.45 4.66 6.60
C ILE A 89 6.71 4.35 7.43
N ARG A 90 7.84 4.97 7.10
CA ARG A 90 9.09 4.83 7.90
C ARG A 90 8.88 5.22 9.36
N LYS A 91 8.22 6.36 9.61
CA LYS A 91 7.90 6.79 10.98
C LYS A 91 7.00 5.79 11.71
N TYR A 92 6.00 5.22 11.02
CA TYR A 92 5.16 4.18 11.59
C TYR A 92 5.99 2.96 12.00
N LEU A 93 6.84 2.44 11.11
CA LEU A 93 7.71 1.29 11.35
C LEU A 93 8.73 1.54 12.49
N MET A 94 9.27 2.76 12.57
CA MET A 94 10.21 3.15 13.62
C MET A 94 9.54 3.28 15.00
N ASN A 95 8.28 3.75 15.03
CA ASN A 95 7.53 3.98 16.26
C ASN A 95 6.77 2.74 16.75
N SER A 96 6.73 1.67 15.99
CA SER A 96 6.12 0.38 16.38
C SER A 96 6.99 -0.30 17.44
N HIS A 97 6.93 0.24 18.68
CA HIS A 97 7.68 -0.28 19.81
C HIS A 97 7.08 -1.60 20.30
N GLY A 98 7.87 -2.65 20.27
CA GLY A 98 7.53 -3.97 20.85
C GLY A 98 6.77 -4.91 19.91
N GLU A 99 6.50 -4.54 18.69
CA GLU A 99 5.93 -5.44 17.69
C GLU A 99 7.04 -5.95 16.76
N ASP A 100 7.21 -7.28 16.72
CA ASP A 100 8.11 -7.92 15.75
C ASP A 100 7.48 -7.88 14.35
N ILE A 101 7.77 -6.80 13.60
CA ILE A 101 7.37 -6.68 12.21
C ILE A 101 8.33 -7.52 11.37
N GLU A 102 7.82 -8.62 10.83
CA GLU A 102 8.56 -9.55 9.99
C GLU A 102 8.69 -9.07 8.56
N GLY A 103 7.71 -8.28 8.11
CA GLY A 103 7.69 -7.74 6.76
C GLY A 103 6.48 -6.86 6.49
N PHE A 104 6.52 -6.14 5.37
CA PHE A 104 5.41 -5.31 4.94
C PHE A 104 5.37 -5.17 3.42
N VAL A 105 4.20 -4.79 2.92
CA VAL A 105 3.96 -4.37 1.54
C VAL A 105 3.20 -3.05 1.56
N ILE A 106 3.40 -2.24 0.54
CA ILE A 106 2.68 -0.98 0.29
C ILE A 106 1.82 -1.20 -0.95
N LEU A 107 0.52 -0.94 -0.84
CA LEU A 107 -0.42 -0.92 -1.95
C LEU A 107 -0.80 0.54 -2.19
N ASP A 108 -0.34 1.13 -3.29
CA ASP A 108 -0.50 2.55 -3.60
C ASP A 108 -0.37 2.79 -5.11
N ASP A 109 -1.08 3.76 -5.67
CA ASP A 109 -0.94 4.15 -7.08
C ASP A 109 0.16 5.20 -7.31
N GLU A 110 0.61 5.85 -6.24
CA GLU A 110 1.70 6.83 -6.29
C GLU A 110 3.07 6.17 -6.04
N GLY A 111 4.14 6.85 -6.46
CA GLY A 111 5.50 6.32 -6.38
C GLY A 111 6.41 7.02 -5.38
N ASP A 112 5.88 7.86 -4.48
CA ASP A 112 6.61 8.68 -3.51
C ASP A 112 6.98 7.92 -2.22
N MET A 113 7.49 6.69 -2.40
CA MET A 113 7.73 5.71 -1.32
C MET A 113 9.17 5.68 -0.81
N CYS A 114 9.98 6.70 -1.10
CA CYS A 114 11.38 6.76 -0.69
C CYS A 114 12.14 5.46 -1.04
N GLU A 115 12.88 4.91 -0.07
CA GLU A 115 13.65 3.67 -0.22
C GLU A 115 12.78 2.41 -0.44
N PHE A 116 11.48 2.46 -0.15
CA PHE A 116 10.58 1.31 -0.27
C PHE A 116 10.05 1.10 -1.68
N LYS A 117 10.27 2.08 -2.58
CA LYS A 117 9.74 2.08 -3.95
C LYS A 117 10.09 0.81 -4.73
N ASP A 118 11.35 0.39 -4.65
CA ASP A 118 11.86 -0.73 -5.44
C ASP A 118 11.71 -2.08 -4.74
N THR A 119 11.37 -2.10 -3.45
CA THR A 119 11.36 -3.32 -2.65
C THR A 119 9.98 -3.70 -2.12
N ASN A 120 9.23 -2.76 -1.59
CA ASN A 120 7.98 -3.03 -0.85
C ASN A 120 6.73 -2.48 -1.54
N LEU A 121 6.87 -1.56 -2.50
CA LEU A 121 5.72 -0.97 -3.19
C LEU A 121 5.18 -1.93 -4.26
N VAL A 122 3.90 -2.22 -4.19
CA VAL A 122 3.08 -2.70 -5.32
C VAL A 122 2.32 -1.48 -5.83
N GLN A 123 2.83 -0.88 -6.90
CA GLN A 123 2.23 0.30 -7.48
C GLN A 123 1.08 -0.09 -8.39
N THR A 124 -0.15 0.24 -7.99
CA THR A 124 -1.36 -0.04 -8.76
C THR A 124 -1.57 0.97 -9.90
N CYS A 125 -2.51 0.68 -10.78
CA CYS A 125 -2.94 1.62 -11.80
C CYS A 125 -4.15 2.40 -11.29
N GLN A 126 -4.04 3.72 -11.13
CA GLN A 126 -5.12 4.59 -10.65
C GLN A 126 -6.46 4.44 -11.42
N TYR A 127 -6.41 3.97 -12.68
CA TYR A 127 -7.61 3.78 -13.52
C TYR A 127 -8.26 2.40 -13.36
N LYS A 128 -7.56 1.45 -12.74
CA LYS A 128 -8.02 0.06 -12.59
C LYS A 128 -8.14 -0.37 -11.13
N GLY A 129 -7.47 0.30 -10.21
CA GLY A 129 -7.32 -0.16 -8.84
C GLY A 129 -6.51 -1.47 -8.74
N LEU A 130 -6.61 -2.13 -7.62
CA LEU A 130 -5.92 -3.39 -7.32
C LEU A 130 -6.35 -4.51 -8.28
N GLN A 131 -5.38 -5.16 -8.92
CA GLN A 131 -5.62 -6.25 -9.87
C GLN A 131 -5.01 -7.57 -9.36
N ILE A 132 -5.30 -8.68 -10.05
CA ILE A 132 -4.78 -10.02 -9.69
C ILE A 132 -3.25 -10.05 -9.68
N ASP A 133 -2.60 -9.42 -10.65
CA ASP A 133 -1.13 -9.39 -10.71
C ASP A 133 -0.53 -8.63 -9.54
N ASP A 134 -1.18 -7.52 -9.12
CA ASP A 134 -0.78 -6.74 -7.93
C ASP A 134 -0.96 -7.57 -6.65
N MET A 135 -2.07 -8.29 -6.54
CA MET A 135 -2.33 -9.22 -5.42
C MET A 135 -1.25 -10.29 -5.33
N LEU A 136 -0.88 -10.93 -6.45
CA LEU A 136 0.16 -11.95 -6.49
C LEU A 136 1.52 -11.39 -6.11
N GLU A 137 1.86 -10.18 -6.60
CA GLU A 137 3.10 -9.48 -6.24
C GLU A 137 3.14 -9.17 -4.74
N ALA A 138 2.05 -8.68 -4.16
CA ALA A 138 1.95 -8.39 -2.73
C ALA A 138 2.16 -9.64 -1.87
N ILE A 139 1.53 -10.76 -2.22
CA ILE A 139 1.70 -12.05 -1.54
C ILE A 139 3.16 -12.52 -1.64
N MET A 140 3.78 -12.38 -2.82
CA MET A 140 5.17 -12.77 -3.04
C MET A 140 6.13 -11.94 -2.18
N ILE A 141 5.94 -10.60 -2.13
CA ILE A 141 6.74 -9.71 -1.28
C ILE A 141 6.62 -10.14 0.19
N LEU A 142 5.39 -10.26 0.71
CA LEU A 142 5.15 -10.59 2.12
C LEU A 142 5.69 -11.97 2.50
N ASN A 143 5.63 -12.96 1.61
CA ASN A 143 6.12 -14.32 1.89
C ASN A 143 7.63 -14.50 1.69
N ASN A 144 8.30 -13.55 1.01
CA ASN A 144 9.74 -13.60 0.80
C ASN A 144 10.53 -12.74 1.81
N GLN A 145 9.87 -11.87 2.56
CA GLN A 145 10.50 -11.11 3.64
C GLN A 145 10.72 -12.01 4.88
N ILE A 146 11.88 -11.85 5.49
CA ILE A 146 12.31 -12.59 6.68
C ILE A 146 12.60 -11.68 7.87
N GLY A 147 12.38 -10.37 7.71
CA GLY A 147 12.53 -9.41 8.80
C GLY A 147 12.81 -7.99 8.32
N LEU A 148 13.01 -7.11 9.30
CA LEU A 148 13.41 -5.72 9.12
C LEU A 148 14.71 -5.46 9.86
N LYS A 149 15.67 -4.82 9.19
CA LYS A 149 16.91 -4.33 9.77
C LYS A 149 16.72 -2.88 10.19
N LYS A 150 16.95 -2.59 11.45
CA LYS A 150 16.99 -1.20 11.99
C LYS A 150 18.34 -0.57 11.69
N ILE A 151 18.33 0.64 11.16
CA ILE A 151 19.53 1.41 10.80
C ILE A 151 19.70 2.53 11.82
N TYR A 152 20.89 2.61 12.43
CA TYR A 152 21.23 3.61 13.44
C TYR A 152 22.34 4.52 12.92
N ASP A 153 22.33 5.80 13.30
CA ASP A 153 23.43 6.73 13.06
C ASP A 153 24.61 6.45 14.02
N GLU A 154 25.71 7.20 13.86
CA GLU A 154 26.92 7.10 14.69
C GLU A 154 26.69 7.41 16.18
N ARG A 155 25.56 8.06 16.52
CA ARG A 155 25.13 8.39 17.88
C ARG A 155 24.16 7.37 18.45
N GLY A 156 23.88 6.29 17.73
CA GLY A 156 22.92 5.25 18.14
C GLY A 156 21.44 5.64 17.99
N LYS A 157 21.15 6.72 17.27
CA LYS A 157 19.77 7.12 16.97
C LYS A 157 19.24 6.32 15.78
N LEU A 158 18.05 5.74 15.92
CA LEU A 158 17.37 5.04 14.83
C LEU A 158 17.02 6.04 13.71
N ILE A 159 17.53 5.80 12.50
CA ILE A 159 17.38 6.68 11.33
C ILE A 159 16.65 6.00 10.17
N GLY A 160 16.43 4.69 10.19
CA GLY A 160 15.75 4.00 9.12
C GLY A 160 15.48 2.54 9.39
N VAL A 161 14.80 1.91 8.43
CA VAL A 161 14.53 0.47 8.39
C VAL A 161 14.76 -0.03 6.97
N GLU A 162 15.25 -1.26 6.84
CA GLU A 162 15.50 -1.94 5.59
C GLU A 162 14.84 -3.33 5.62
N SER A 163 14.16 -3.71 4.56
CA SER A 163 13.56 -5.03 4.43
C SER A 163 14.61 -6.09 4.08
N ILE A 164 14.59 -7.19 4.81
CA ILE A 164 15.44 -8.35 4.55
C ILE A 164 14.61 -9.39 3.79
N PHE A 165 15.07 -9.76 2.60
CA PHE A 165 14.43 -10.77 1.76
C PHE A 165 15.24 -12.08 1.75
N PHE A 166 14.53 -13.21 1.66
CA PHE A 166 15.15 -14.52 1.55
C PHE A 166 15.88 -14.69 0.20
N LYS A 167 15.31 -14.10 -0.87
CA LYS A 167 15.89 -14.07 -2.22
C LYS A 167 15.70 -12.68 -2.80
N ASN A 168 16.64 -12.27 -3.66
CA ASN A 168 16.41 -11.09 -4.48
C ASN A 168 15.16 -11.30 -5.33
N LEU A 169 14.19 -10.39 -5.18
CA LEU A 169 12.96 -10.41 -5.96
C LEU A 169 13.31 -9.91 -7.37
N GLU A 170 13.31 -10.82 -8.35
CA GLU A 170 13.27 -10.42 -9.75
C GLU A 170 11.87 -9.86 -10.03
N ARG A 171 11.72 -8.54 -9.94
CA ARG A 171 10.49 -7.87 -10.32
C ARG A 171 10.45 -7.76 -11.84
N LYS A 172 9.33 -8.15 -12.42
CA LYS A 172 9.04 -7.79 -13.81
C LYS A 172 9.06 -6.26 -13.93
N PRO A 173 9.67 -5.70 -14.99
CA PRO A 173 9.57 -4.26 -15.23
C PRO A 173 8.08 -3.90 -15.25
N LYS A 174 7.70 -2.94 -14.39
CA LYS A 174 6.31 -2.49 -14.33
C LYS A 174 6.00 -1.87 -15.69
N CYS A 175 4.98 -2.40 -16.35
CA CYS A 175 4.38 -1.72 -17.49
C CYS A 175 4.03 -0.31 -17.04
N HIS A 176 4.31 0.69 -17.86
CA HIS A 176 3.83 2.07 -17.65
C HIS A 176 2.31 2.06 -17.89
N TYR A 177 1.56 1.52 -16.92
CA TYR A 177 0.10 1.34 -16.99
C TYR A 177 -0.65 2.59 -17.47
N ARG A 178 -0.10 3.78 -17.18
CA ARG A 178 -0.68 5.05 -17.65
C ARG A 178 -0.58 5.19 -19.15
N GLU A 179 0.56 4.90 -19.75
CA GLU A 179 0.78 5.01 -21.20
C GLU A 179 0.03 3.91 -21.94
N ASP A 180 0.05 2.69 -21.44
CA ASP A 180 -0.65 1.55 -22.04
C ASP A 180 -2.17 1.76 -22.00
N TYR A 181 -2.71 2.28 -20.89
CA TYR A 181 -4.13 2.60 -20.78
C TYR A 181 -4.53 3.75 -21.72
N ILE A 182 -3.76 4.82 -21.78
CA ILE A 182 -4.00 5.95 -22.71
C ILE A 182 -3.94 5.47 -24.16
N ASN A 183 -2.98 4.61 -24.50
CA ASN A 183 -2.86 4.04 -25.84
C ASN A 183 -4.04 3.13 -26.18
N SER A 184 -4.51 2.32 -25.23
CA SER A 184 -5.70 1.48 -25.42
C SER A 184 -6.99 2.28 -25.66
N LEU A 185 -7.12 3.44 -25.01
CA LEU A 185 -8.24 4.36 -25.25
C LEU A 185 -8.16 5.02 -26.62
N LYS A 186 -6.95 5.39 -27.07
CA LYS A 186 -6.74 5.98 -28.41
C LYS A 186 -7.06 4.99 -29.53
N GLU A 187 -6.80 3.69 -29.32
CA GLU A 187 -7.12 2.65 -30.29
C GLU A 187 -8.63 2.36 -30.36
N LYS A 188 -9.33 2.40 -29.21
CA LYS A 188 -10.79 2.23 -29.16
C LYS A 188 -11.56 3.38 -29.83
N ASN A 189 -11.01 4.58 -29.82
CA ASN A 189 -11.62 5.76 -30.45
C ASN A 189 -11.31 5.91 -31.95
N LYS A 190 -10.51 4.99 -32.53
CA LYS A 190 -10.21 4.97 -33.98
C LYS A 190 -11.10 3.97 -34.77
N LYS A 191 -12.00 3.28 -34.09
CA LYS A 191 -13.02 2.39 -34.68
C LYS A 191 -14.39 3.04 -34.56
#